data_f6e29745b34572cdd84b3c16f2d2b3e7
#
_entry.id   f6e29745b34572cdd84b3c16f2d2b3e7
#
_cell.length_a   1.000
_cell.length_b   1.000
_cell.length_c   1.000
_cell.angle_alpha   90.00
_cell.angle_beta   90.00
_cell.angle_gamma   90.00
#
_symmetry.space_group_name_H-M   'P 1'
#
loop_
_entity.id
_entity.type
_entity.pdbx_description
1 polymer ?
#
loop_
_entity_poly.entity_id
_entity_poly.type
_entity_poly.pdbx_seq_one_letter_code
_entity_poly.pdbx_strand_id
1 'polypeptide(L)'
;MQGQQKSGKMRAVLDPELAGVFAHEAVGHASEGDLVQEGNSVLKGKTGQKIGNENLTIIDDPGIHEFGFDPVDAEGVAVCRTEIIKKGVINAFLHNRETLSSVGNGVAGHARAMPGEPPLVRMSNTFIETGDATEHEIFEECRNGIFLKGSRGGQVDPGRGIFQFNAEYGYLIEKGECTTMVRDVSLSGEILMTLHGITLCGNNRTMSPGYCGKGGQSVPVSDGAPHILLFDAVVGGSGVD
;
A
#
# COMPACT_ATOMS: atom_id res chain seq x y z
N MET A 1 -4.24 14.49 34.15
CA MET A 1 -2.98 14.47 33.35
C MET A 1 -3.39 14.74 31.90
N GLN A 2 -2.98 15.87 31.31
CA GLN A 2 -3.30 16.19 29.94
C GLN A 2 -2.51 15.22 29.05
N GLY A 3 -3.20 14.34 28.32
CA GLY A 3 -2.60 13.47 27.31
C GLY A 3 -1.96 14.33 26.21
N GLN A 4 -0.67 14.21 26.02
CA GLN A 4 0.03 14.91 24.94
C GLN A 4 -0.49 14.41 23.59
N GLN A 5 -1.19 15.29 22.88
CA GLN A 5 -1.46 15.12 21.45
C GLN A 5 -0.11 15.02 20.72
N LYS A 6 0.31 13.82 20.33
CA LYS A 6 1.45 13.65 19.44
C LYS A 6 0.94 13.60 18.01
N SER A 7 0.60 14.76 17.45
CA SER A 7 0.43 14.95 16.02
C SER A 7 1.70 15.58 15.43
N GLY A 8 2.07 15.18 14.21
CA GLY A 8 3.23 15.75 13.52
C GLY A 8 4.08 14.70 12.82
N LYS A 9 5.26 15.11 12.38
CA LYS A 9 6.22 14.20 11.74
C LYS A 9 6.98 13.40 12.79
N MET A 10 6.97 12.09 12.65
CA MET A 10 7.69 11.16 13.53
C MET A 10 7.99 9.84 12.82
N ARG A 11 8.82 9.02 13.41
CA ARG A 11 8.99 7.64 12.96
C ARG A 11 7.73 6.85 13.28
N ALA A 12 7.31 5.98 12.35
CA ALA A 12 6.18 5.09 12.56
C ALA A 12 6.52 3.66 12.15
N VAL A 13 6.13 2.71 12.97
CA VAL A 13 6.02 1.31 12.57
C VAL A 13 4.57 1.08 12.16
N LEU A 14 4.36 0.54 10.97
CA LEU A 14 3.04 0.09 10.52
C LEU A 14 2.96 -1.42 10.68
N ASP A 15 1.84 -1.91 11.19
CA ASP A 15 1.58 -3.33 11.20
C ASP A 15 1.26 -3.86 9.79
N PRO A 16 1.25 -5.18 9.60
CA PRO A 16 0.99 -5.78 8.29
C PRO A 16 -0.32 -5.35 7.64
N GLU A 17 -1.39 -5.12 8.42
CA GLU A 17 -2.68 -4.73 7.88
C GLU A 17 -2.65 -3.29 7.34
N LEU A 18 -2.21 -2.33 8.13
CA LEU A 18 -2.15 -0.93 7.70
C LEU A 18 -1.14 -0.72 6.57
N ALA A 19 -0.01 -1.44 6.60
CA ALA A 19 0.98 -1.41 5.53
C ALA A 19 0.47 -2.06 4.24
N GLY A 20 -0.35 -3.11 4.33
CA GLY A 20 -1.04 -3.74 3.21
C GLY A 20 -2.04 -2.79 2.56
N VAL A 21 -2.88 -2.14 3.35
CA VAL A 21 -3.81 -1.09 2.89
C VAL A 21 -3.05 0.05 2.20
N PHE A 22 -1.91 0.50 2.75
CA PHE A 22 -1.06 1.49 2.08
C PHE A 22 -0.57 0.99 0.72
N ALA A 23 -0.13 -0.25 0.60
CA ALA A 23 0.34 -0.81 -0.68
C ALA A 23 -0.79 -0.85 -1.71
N HIS A 24 -1.99 -1.30 -1.32
CA HIS A 24 -3.15 -1.38 -2.18
C HIS A 24 -3.65 0.00 -2.62
N GLU A 25 -3.98 0.85 -1.66
CA GLU A 25 -4.62 2.14 -1.92
C GLU A 25 -3.65 3.15 -2.55
N ALA A 26 -2.46 3.31 -1.97
CA ALA A 26 -1.53 4.36 -2.40
C ALA A 26 -0.73 3.97 -3.65
N VAL A 27 -0.34 2.70 -3.80
CA VAL A 27 0.49 2.24 -4.92
C VAL A 27 -0.32 1.46 -5.94
N GLY A 28 -1.18 0.55 -5.50
CA GLY A 28 -2.01 -0.27 -6.36
C GLY A 28 -2.88 0.59 -7.28
N HIS A 29 -3.72 1.46 -6.73
CA HIS A 29 -4.55 2.36 -7.54
C HIS A 29 -3.74 3.31 -8.42
N ALA A 30 -2.63 3.87 -7.91
CA ALA A 30 -1.78 4.73 -8.73
C ALA A 30 -1.09 3.99 -9.89
N SER A 31 -1.00 2.66 -9.83
CA SER A 31 -0.40 1.82 -10.87
C SER A 31 -1.40 1.27 -11.89
N GLU A 32 -2.70 1.53 -11.73
CA GLU A 32 -3.72 1.10 -12.69
C GLU A 32 -3.54 1.84 -14.03
N GLY A 33 -3.41 1.08 -15.11
CA GLY A 33 -3.04 1.58 -16.43
C GLY A 33 -4.02 2.59 -17.03
N ASP A 34 -5.31 2.50 -16.71
CA ASP A 34 -6.32 3.48 -17.12
C ASP A 34 -6.11 4.84 -16.44
N LEU A 35 -5.81 4.87 -15.13
CA LEU A 35 -5.48 6.11 -14.44
C LEU A 35 -4.16 6.73 -14.95
N VAL A 36 -3.17 5.88 -15.28
CA VAL A 36 -1.92 6.34 -15.91
C VAL A 36 -2.19 6.92 -17.29
N GLN A 37 -3.02 6.28 -18.10
CA GLN A 37 -3.41 6.75 -19.43
C GLN A 37 -4.09 8.12 -19.38
N GLU A 38 -5.07 8.27 -18.50
CA GLU A 38 -5.84 9.50 -18.31
C GLU A 38 -5.04 10.65 -17.70
N GLY A 39 -3.88 10.37 -17.10
CA GLY A 39 -3.09 11.37 -16.38
C GLY A 39 -3.52 11.58 -14.92
N ASN A 40 -4.31 10.66 -14.42
CA ASN A 40 -4.84 10.64 -13.05
C ASN A 40 -3.98 9.79 -12.10
N SER A 41 -2.69 9.67 -12.38
CA SER A 41 -1.72 8.96 -11.56
C SER A 41 -0.43 9.75 -11.37
N VAL A 42 -0.01 9.90 -10.11
CA VAL A 42 1.28 10.49 -9.74
C VAL A 42 2.48 9.69 -10.27
N LEU A 43 2.27 8.42 -10.65
CA LEU A 43 3.30 7.53 -11.22
C LEU A 43 3.48 7.70 -12.73
N LYS A 44 2.59 8.45 -13.42
CA LYS A 44 2.71 8.69 -14.86
C LYS A 44 4.07 9.27 -15.23
N GLY A 45 4.74 8.65 -16.23
CA GLY A 45 6.03 9.08 -16.73
C GLY A 45 7.22 8.80 -15.81
N LYS A 46 7.04 7.98 -14.77
CA LYS A 46 8.11 7.67 -13.80
C LYS A 46 8.65 6.26 -13.91
N THR A 47 8.30 5.51 -14.94
CA THR A 47 8.86 4.18 -15.20
C THR A 47 10.39 4.23 -15.19
N GLY A 48 11.03 3.30 -14.49
CA GLY A 48 12.48 3.24 -14.32
C GLY A 48 13.05 4.26 -13.32
N GLN A 49 12.23 5.13 -12.75
CA GLN A 49 12.70 6.08 -11.73
C GLN A 49 12.71 5.42 -10.34
N LYS A 50 13.73 5.75 -9.56
CA LYS A 50 13.81 5.35 -8.15
C LYS A 50 12.92 6.26 -7.31
N ILE A 51 11.87 5.69 -6.73
CA ILE A 51 10.86 6.38 -5.91
C ILE A 51 10.76 5.83 -4.49
N GLY A 52 11.60 4.88 -4.14
CA GLY A 52 11.63 4.24 -2.80
C GLY A 52 13.01 3.71 -2.46
N ASN A 53 13.07 3.10 -1.28
CA ASN A 53 14.27 2.41 -0.82
C ASN A 53 14.47 1.09 -1.61
N GLU A 54 15.72 0.63 -1.73
CA GLU A 54 16.05 -0.64 -2.40
C GLU A 54 15.46 -1.89 -1.72
N ASN A 55 15.10 -1.78 -0.44
CA ASN A 55 14.43 -2.84 0.30
C ASN A 55 12.92 -2.93 -0.02
N LEU A 56 12.37 -1.97 -0.78
CA LEU A 56 10.94 -1.92 -1.08
C LEU A 56 10.63 -2.56 -2.43
N THR A 57 9.90 -3.64 -2.40
CA THR A 57 9.28 -4.26 -3.58
C THR A 57 7.78 -4.41 -3.34
N ILE A 58 6.95 -3.91 -4.27
CA ILE A 58 5.49 -3.98 -4.20
C ILE A 58 4.98 -4.74 -5.42
N ILE A 59 4.11 -5.71 -5.18
CA ILE A 59 3.69 -6.70 -6.15
C ILE A 59 2.17 -6.77 -6.17
N ASP A 60 1.58 -7.01 -7.33
CA ASP A 60 0.23 -7.58 -7.47
C ASP A 60 0.35 -8.98 -8.08
N ASP A 61 -0.23 -9.97 -7.42
CA ASP A 61 -0.16 -11.37 -7.86
C ASP A 61 -1.52 -12.05 -7.81
N PRO A 62 -2.25 -12.07 -8.93
CA PRO A 62 -3.55 -12.74 -9.03
C PRO A 62 -3.45 -14.26 -8.89
N GLY A 63 -2.26 -14.83 -9.06
CA GLY A 63 -2.03 -16.28 -9.05
C GLY A 63 -1.92 -16.90 -7.66
N ILE A 64 -1.77 -16.12 -6.59
CA ILE A 64 -1.75 -16.66 -5.23
C ILE A 64 -3.17 -16.92 -4.72
N HIS A 65 -3.34 -18.05 -4.00
CA HIS A 65 -4.64 -18.50 -3.50
C HIS A 65 -5.12 -17.72 -2.26
N GLU A 66 -5.25 -16.39 -2.44
CA GLU A 66 -5.85 -15.47 -1.49
C GLU A 66 -7.21 -15.00 -2.01
N PHE A 67 -7.89 -14.09 -1.34
CA PHE A 67 -9.26 -13.69 -1.70
C PHE A 67 -9.35 -12.99 -3.06
N GLY A 68 -8.27 -12.38 -3.54
CA GLY A 68 -8.16 -11.80 -4.89
C GLY A 68 -7.72 -12.79 -5.97
N PHE A 69 -7.64 -14.11 -5.69
CA PHE A 69 -7.22 -15.13 -6.65
C PHE A 69 -8.09 -15.14 -7.92
N ASP A 70 -7.43 -15.13 -9.06
CA ASP A 70 -8.08 -15.25 -10.36
C ASP A 70 -7.06 -15.86 -11.36
N PRO A 71 -7.31 -17.03 -11.96
CA PRO A 71 -6.36 -17.67 -12.87
C PRO A 71 -6.35 -17.04 -14.27
N VAL A 72 -7.45 -16.37 -14.63
CA VAL A 72 -7.67 -15.70 -15.92
C VAL A 72 -8.49 -14.45 -15.65
N ASP A 73 -8.10 -13.33 -16.21
CA ASP A 73 -8.84 -12.08 -16.04
C ASP A 73 -10.17 -12.04 -16.84
N ALA A 74 -10.98 -11.01 -16.65
CA ALA A 74 -12.28 -10.88 -17.30
C ALA A 74 -12.21 -10.68 -18.84
N GLU A 75 -11.01 -10.46 -19.41
CA GLU A 75 -10.77 -10.45 -20.86
C GLU A 75 -10.23 -11.78 -21.41
N GLY A 76 -10.15 -12.81 -20.56
CA GLY A 76 -9.60 -14.13 -20.92
C GLY A 76 -8.08 -14.17 -21.02
N VAL A 77 -7.38 -13.21 -20.41
CA VAL A 77 -5.91 -13.17 -20.37
C VAL A 77 -5.42 -13.95 -19.15
N ALA A 78 -4.47 -14.85 -19.35
CA ALA A 78 -3.81 -15.54 -18.24
C ALA A 78 -3.10 -14.52 -17.35
N VAL A 79 -3.36 -14.58 -16.06
CA VAL A 79 -2.78 -13.64 -15.10
C VAL A 79 -1.32 -13.97 -14.80
N CYS A 80 -0.58 -13.00 -14.33
CA CYS A 80 0.79 -13.21 -13.87
C CYS A 80 1.17 -12.22 -12.76
N ARG A 81 2.12 -12.64 -11.96
CA ARG A 81 2.72 -11.80 -10.93
C ARG A 81 3.37 -10.56 -11.57
N THR A 82 2.99 -9.39 -11.12
CA THR A 82 3.48 -8.09 -11.59
C THR A 82 4.20 -7.34 -10.47
N GLU A 83 5.50 -7.15 -10.62
CA GLU A 83 6.27 -6.29 -9.73
C GLU A 83 6.02 -4.83 -10.13
N ILE A 84 5.18 -4.13 -9.40
CA ILE A 84 4.85 -2.71 -9.63
C ILE A 84 6.07 -1.84 -9.30
N ILE A 85 6.60 -2.01 -8.09
CA ILE A 85 7.85 -1.42 -7.64
C ILE A 85 8.83 -2.54 -7.38
N LYS A 86 9.99 -2.49 -7.99
CA LYS A 86 11.07 -3.44 -7.80
C LYS A 86 12.28 -2.75 -7.20
N LYS A 87 12.64 -3.11 -5.97
CA LYS A 87 13.78 -2.52 -5.25
C LYS A 87 13.79 -0.99 -5.31
N GLY A 88 12.63 -0.40 -5.01
CA GLY A 88 12.44 1.05 -4.97
C GLY A 88 12.28 1.72 -6.34
N VAL A 89 12.30 0.98 -7.44
CA VAL A 89 12.17 1.51 -8.81
C VAL A 89 10.81 1.14 -9.40
N ILE A 90 10.11 2.09 -10.04
CA ILE A 90 8.88 1.79 -10.77
C ILE A 90 9.24 0.87 -11.95
N ASN A 91 8.67 -0.34 -11.92
CA ASN A 91 9.01 -1.39 -12.87
C ASN A 91 7.89 -1.66 -13.88
N ALA A 92 6.63 -1.73 -13.43
CA ALA A 92 5.49 -2.04 -14.29
C ALA A 92 4.20 -1.39 -13.78
N PHE A 93 3.22 -1.27 -14.68
CA PHE A 93 1.84 -0.90 -14.36
C PHE A 93 0.91 -2.12 -14.52
N LEU A 94 -0.27 -2.03 -13.94
CA LEU A 94 -1.33 -3.03 -14.05
C LEU A 94 -2.18 -2.72 -15.28
N HIS A 95 -2.42 -3.70 -16.14
CA HIS A 95 -3.09 -3.45 -17.42
C HIS A 95 -4.21 -4.44 -17.74
N ASN A 96 -5.22 -3.93 -18.43
CA ASN A 96 -6.02 -4.69 -19.37
C ASN A 96 -5.37 -4.64 -20.77
N ARG A 97 -6.00 -5.23 -21.79
CA ARG A 97 -5.43 -5.26 -23.17
C ARG A 97 -5.37 -3.88 -23.79
N GLU A 98 -6.36 -3.01 -23.54
CA GLU A 98 -6.42 -1.66 -24.07
C GLU A 98 -5.30 -0.79 -23.50
N THR A 99 -5.18 -0.72 -22.17
CA THR A 99 -4.19 0.14 -21.53
C THR A 99 -2.76 -0.34 -21.75
N LEU A 100 -2.54 -1.66 -21.90
CA LEU A 100 -1.23 -2.18 -22.29
C LEU A 100 -0.81 -1.67 -23.67
N SER A 101 -1.77 -1.62 -24.62
CA SER A 101 -1.49 -1.11 -25.97
C SER A 101 -1.18 0.38 -26.00
N SER A 102 -1.80 1.18 -25.13
CA SER A 102 -1.68 2.64 -25.13
C SER A 102 -0.57 3.19 -24.25
N VAL A 103 -0.39 2.61 -23.06
CA VAL A 103 0.61 3.05 -22.07
C VAL A 103 1.91 2.26 -22.18
N GLY A 104 1.81 0.94 -22.43
CA GLY A 104 2.94 0.02 -22.38
C GLY A 104 3.47 -0.17 -20.96
N ASN A 105 4.62 -0.82 -20.84
CA ASN A 105 5.32 -1.03 -19.57
C ASN A 105 4.55 -1.85 -18.54
N GLY A 106 4.38 -3.13 -18.82
CA GLY A 106 3.69 -4.09 -17.97
C GLY A 106 3.15 -5.26 -18.77
N VAL A 107 2.17 -5.92 -18.20
CA VAL A 107 1.47 -7.04 -18.83
C VAL A 107 -0.04 -6.89 -18.62
N ALA A 108 -0.85 -7.36 -19.57
CA ALA A 108 -2.28 -7.52 -19.35
C ALA A 108 -2.55 -8.69 -18.39
N GLY A 109 -3.75 -8.75 -17.84
CA GLY A 109 -4.15 -9.76 -16.87
C GLY A 109 -4.76 -9.15 -15.59
N HIS A 110 -5.08 -7.86 -15.65
CA HIS A 110 -5.66 -7.12 -14.52
C HIS A 110 -7.05 -6.55 -14.85
N ALA A 111 -7.71 -7.07 -15.90
CA ALA A 111 -9.09 -6.73 -16.21
C ALA A 111 -10.03 -7.48 -15.27
N ARG A 112 -10.72 -6.79 -14.38
CA ARG A 112 -11.65 -7.42 -13.43
C ARG A 112 -13.01 -6.73 -13.46
N ALA A 113 -14.07 -7.49 -13.25
CA ALA A 113 -15.44 -7.00 -13.33
C ALA A 113 -16.35 -7.65 -12.30
N MET A 114 -17.36 -6.94 -11.86
CA MET A 114 -18.55 -7.57 -11.27
C MET A 114 -19.34 -8.32 -12.36
N PRO A 115 -20.10 -9.36 -12.00
CA PRO A 115 -20.95 -10.07 -12.96
C PRO A 115 -21.89 -9.11 -13.70
N GLY A 116 -21.80 -9.11 -15.04
CA GLY A 116 -22.63 -8.27 -15.93
C GLY A 116 -22.09 -6.86 -16.19
N GLU A 117 -20.99 -6.48 -15.59
CA GLU A 117 -20.34 -5.17 -15.77
C GLU A 117 -19.14 -5.25 -16.74
N PRO A 118 -18.78 -4.15 -17.41
CA PRO A 118 -17.57 -4.10 -18.23
C PRO A 118 -16.30 -4.19 -17.38
N PRO A 119 -15.25 -4.87 -17.88
CA PRO A 119 -13.99 -4.98 -17.15
C PRO A 119 -13.29 -3.62 -16.95
N LEU A 120 -12.74 -3.43 -15.75
CA LEU A 120 -11.88 -2.29 -15.41
C LEU A 120 -10.50 -2.82 -15.01
N VAL A 121 -9.47 -1.98 -15.14
CA VAL A 121 -8.15 -2.31 -14.60
C VAL A 121 -8.23 -2.27 -13.07
N ARG A 122 -7.84 -3.37 -12.41
CA ARG A 122 -7.95 -3.53 -10.95
C ARG A 122 -6.79 -4.36 -10.41
N MET A 123 -6.49 -4.14 -9.13
CA MET A 123 -5.65 -5.03 -8.34
C MET A 123 -6.35 -6.35 -8.04
N SER A 124 -5.56 -7.32 -7.58
CA SER A 124 -6.02 -8.62 -7.10
C SER A 124 -5.46 -8.92 -5.70
N ASN A 125 -4.22 -9.36 -5.59
CA ASN A 125 -3.53 -9.56 -4.31
C ASN A 125 -2.29 -8.67 -4.29
N THR A 126 -2.42 -7.48 -3.71
CA THR A 126 -1.36 -6.47 -3.70
C THR A 126 -0.61 -6.51 -2.38
N PHE A 127 0.71 -6.59 -2.42
CA PHE A 127 1.48 -6.70 -1.19
C PHE A 127 2.89 -6.11 -1.28
N ILE A 128 3.41 -5.73 -0.11
CA ILE A 128 4.84 -5.45 0.07
C ILE A 128 5.56 -6.78 0.28
N GLU A 129 6.62 -7.03 -0.49
CA GLU A 129 7.45 -8.22 -0.33
C GLU A 129 8.19 -8.18 1.02
N THR A 130 8.45 -9.36 1.60
CA THR A 130 9.21 -9.45 2.85
C THR A 130 10.64 -8.99 2.67
N GLY A 131 11.13 -8.27 3.68
CA GLY A 131 12.55 -8.05 3.89
C GLY A 131 13.14 -9.07 4.86
N ASP A 132 14.32 -8.77 5.38
CA ASP A 132 15.05 -9.66 6.30
C ASP A 132 14.88 -9.26 7.78
N ALA A 133 14.39 -8.05 8.06
CA ALA A 133 14.30 -7.54 9.43
C ALA A 133 13.26 -8.31 10.25
N THR A 134 13.61 -8.65 11.48
CA THR A 134 12.62 -9.13 12.45
C THR A 134 11.79 -7.95 12.99
N GLU A 135 10.60 -8.25 13.50
CA GLU A 135 9.78 -7.24 14.17
C GLU A 135 10.55 -6.52 15.27
N HIS A 136 11.32 -7.25 16.07
CA HIS A 136 12.14 -6.68 17.15
C HIS A 136 13.17 -5.66 16.62
N GLU A 137 13.90 -6.00 15.55
CA GLU A 137 14.87 -5.09 14.93
C GLU A 137 14.21 -3.81 14.39
N ILE A 138 12.98 -3.92 13.84
CA ILE A 138 12.21 -2.76 13.39
C ILE A 138 11.87 -1.82 14.56
N PHE A 139 11.43 -2.36 15.70
CA PHE A 139 11.15 -1.56 16.88
C PHE A 139 12.42 -0.96 17.50
N GLU A 140 13.51 -1.71 17.56
CA GLU A 140 14.81 -1.20 18.03
C GLU A 140 15.31 -0.05 17.15
N GLU A 141 15.21 -0.16 15.81
CA GLU A 141 15.59 0.91 14.88
C GLU A 141 14.66 2.12 14.97
N CYS A 142 13.37 1.90 15.19
CA CYS A 142 12.41 2.98 15.42
C CYS A 142 12.79 3.83 16.62
N ARG A 143 13.24 3.22 17.71
CA ARG A 143 13.62 3.82 19.00
C ARG A 143 12.53 4.64 19.66
N ASN A 144 12.13 5.74 19.03
CA ASN A 144 11.07 6.64 19.52
C ASN A 144 10.17 7.03 18.37
N GLY A 145 8.88 6.79 18.51
CA GLY A 145 7.90 7.00 17.45
C GLY A 145 6.53 6.50 17.84
N ILE A 146 5.83 5.97 16.86
CA ILE A 146 4.49 5.41 17.04
C ILE A 146 4.37 4.07 16.30
N PHE A 147 3.69 3.12 16.90
CA PHE A 147 3.23 1.89 16.24
C PHE A 147 1.75 2.05 15.90
N LEU A 148 1.42 1.96 14.62
CA LEU A 148 0.05 2.07 14.10
C LEU A 148 -0.45 0.68 13.71
N LYS A 149 -1.65 0.33 14.20
CA LYS A 149 -2.24 -1.01 14.04
C LYS A 149 -3.62 -0.97 13.46
N GLY A 150 -3.87 -1.95 12.55
CA GLY A 150 -5.15 -2.15 11.92
C GLY A 150 -5.56 -1.02 11.00
N SER A 151 -6.66 -1.19 10.30
CA SER A 151 -7.19 -0.19 9.38
C SER A 151 -8.69 0.03 9.58
N ARG A 152 -9.10 1.29 9.67
CA ARG A 152 -10.50 1.73 9.56
C ARG A 152 -10.78 2.36 8.21
N GLY A 153 -9.98 1.99 7.19
CA GLY A 153 -10.06 2.59 5.86
C GLY A 153 -9.43 3.99 5.79
N GLY A 154 -9.64 4.63 4.67
CA GLY A 154 -9.06 5.94 4.39
C GLY A 154 -9.45 6.43 3.02
N GLN A 155 -8.72 7.41 2.53
CA GLN A 155 -8.90 8.00 1.22
C GLN A 155 -7.55 8.18 0.54
N VAL A 156 -7.54 7.98 -0.77
CA VAL A 156 -6.39 8.24 -1.63
C VAL A 156 -6.84 9.06 -2.84
N ASP A 157 -6.01 9.99 -3.26
CA ASP A 157 -6.10 10.66 -4.56
C ASP A 157 -4.85 10.28 -5.36
N PRO A 158 -4.93 9.27 -6.23
CA PRO A 158 -3.79 8.79 -7.00
C PRO A 158 -3.21 9.85 -7.94
N GLY A 159 -4.06 10.75 -8.45
CA GLY A 159 -3.66 11.82 -9.36
C GLY A 159 -2.84 12.90 -8.67
N ARG A 160 -3.25 13.32 -7.50
CA ARG A 160 -2.50 14.27 -6.65
C ARG A 160 -1.39 13.61 -5.86
N GLY A 161 -1.43 12.29 -5.72
CA GLY A 161 -0.45 11.53 -4.97
C GLY A 161 -0.53 11.73 -3.46
N ILE A 162 -1.72 11.96 -2.91
CA ILE A 162 -1.95 12.18 -1.48
C ILE A 162 -2.88 11.12 -0.89
N PHE A 163 -2.68 10.81 0.38
CA PHE A 163 -3.50 9.84 1.10
C PHE A 163 -3.71 10.22 2.56
N GLN A 164 -4.75 9.64 3.16
CA GLN A 164 -4.99 9.62 4.60
C GLN A 164 -5.67 8.31 4.98
N PHE A 165 -5.04 7.54 5.87
CA PHE A 165 -5.56 6.28 6.41
C PHE A 165 -5.75 6.38 7.91
N ASN A 166 -6.79 5.75 8.43
CA ASN A 166 -7.08 5.72 9.86
C ASN A 166 -6.69 4.36 10.41
N ALA A 167 -5.79 4.35 11.38
CA ALA A 167 -5.49 3.14 12.14
C ALA A 167 -6.62 2.83 13.14
N GLU A 168 -6.79 1.58 13.52
CA GLU A 168 -7.73 1.21 14.58
C GLU A 168 -7.27 1.77 15.93
N TYR A 169 -5.98 1.64 16.21
CA TYR A 169 -5.30 2.18 17.40
C TYR A 169 -3.78 2.21 17.14
N GLY A 170 -3.04 2.69 18.14
CA GLY A 170 -1.58 2.67 18.09
C GLY A 170 -0.97 2.63 19.48
N TYR A 171 0.35 2.57 19.54
CA TYR A 171 1.15 2.69 20.75
C TYR A 171 2.30 3.66 20.53
N LEU A 172 2.60 4.46 21.55
CA LEU A 172 3.86 5.20 21.54
C LEU A 172 5.02 4.21 21.68
N ILE A 173 6.07 4.43 20.91
CA ILE A 173 7.33 3.68 21.02
C ILE A 173 8.32 4.57 21.73
N GLU A 174 8.89 4.07 22.82
CA GLU A 174 9.95 4.72 23.60
C GLU A 174 11.07 3.71 23.83
N LYS A 175 12.28 4.04 23.34
CA LYS A 175 13.47 3.17 23.40
C LYS A 175 13.26 1.77 22.78
N GLY A 176 12.45 1.69 21.71
CA GLY A 176 12.16 0.44 21.03
C GLY A 176 11.01 -0.38 21.63
N GLU A 177 10.37 0.09 22.68
CA GLU A 177 9.26 -0.63 23.33
C GLU A 177 7.94 0.14 23.21
N CYS A 178 6.85 -0.60 23.03
CA CYS A 178 5.50 -0.04 23.07
C CYS A 178 5.13 0.36 24.50
N THR A 179 4.68 1.61 24.68
CA THR A 179 4.36 2.14 26.03
C THR A 179 2.89 2.50 26.14
N THR A 180 2.49 3.68 25.70
CA THR A 180 1.13 4.21 25.88
C THR A 180 0.28 3.93 24.66
N MET A 181 -0.90 3.33 24.86
CA MET A 181 -1.92 3.16 23.81
C MET A 181 -2.49 4.51 23.41
N VAL A 182 -2.70 4.72 22.12
CA VAL A 182 -3.33 5.90 21.53
C VAL A 182 -4.46 5.48 20.61
N ARG A 183 -5.49 6.32 20.50
CA ARG A 183 -6.68 6.11 19.66
C ARG A 183 -6.84 7.25 18.67
N ASP A 184 -7.76 7.04 17.72
CA ASP A 184 -8.11 8.05 16.70
C ASP A 184 -6.89 8.60 15.99
N VAL A 185 -5.97 7.69 15.65
CA VAL A 185 -4.72 7.99 14.98
C VAL A 185 -4.85 7.77 13.48
N SER A 186 -4.29 8.69 12.71
CA SER A 186 -4.25 8.62 11.26
C SER A 186 -2.82 8.79 10.73
N LEU A 187 -2.55 8.13 9.61
CA LEU A 187 -1.36 8.32 8.80
C LEU A 187 -1.76 9.09 7.55
N SER A 188 -1.09 10.18 7.25
CA SER A 188 -1.32 10.96 6.03
C SER A 188 -0.01 11.36 5.36
N GLY A 189 -0.06 11.66 4.08
CA GLY A 189 1.14 12.10 3.38
C GLY A 189 1.01 12.13 1.86
N GLU A 190 2.16 12.37 1.24
CA GLU A 190 2.34 12.22 -0.20
C GLU A 190 2.91 10.83 -0.49
N ILE A 191 2.35 10.15 -1.51
CA ILE A 191 2.71 8.76 -1.86
C ILE A 191 4.22 8.63 -2.08
N LEU A 192 4.79 9.47 -2.94
CA LEU A 192 6.22 9.37 -3.29
C LEU A 192 7.14 9.65 -2.09
N MET A 193 6.79 10.62 -1.27
CA MET A 193 7.56 10.93 -0.05
C MET A 193 7.50 9.78 0.95
N THR A 194 6.33 9.17 1.10
CA THR A 194 6.15 8.02 2.01
C THR A 194 6.93 6.80 1.53
N LEU A 195 6.91 6.51 0.22
CA LEU A 195 7.70 5.41 -0.36
C LEU A 195 9.21 5.60 -0.12
N HIS A 196 9.72 6.82 -0.23
CA HIS A 196 11.12 7.13 0.12
C HIS A 196 11.39 6.95 1.61
N GLY A 197 10.41 7.20 2.45
CA GLY A 197 10.50 7.08 3.90
C GLY A 197 10.49 5.65 4.44
N ILE A 198 10.05 4.65 3.65
CA ILE A 198 10.09 3.23 4.06
C ILE A 198 11.53 2.75 4.02
N THR A 199 12.10 2.46 5.19
CA THR A 199 13.52 2.10 5.33
C THR A 199 13.76 0.63 5.64
N LEU A 200 12.86 0.00 6.38
CA LEU A 200 12.91 -1.43 6.68
C LEU A 200 11.58 -2.10 6.36
N CYS A 201 11.68 -3.32 5.84
CA CYS A 201 10.56 -4.25 5.68
C CYS A 201 10.87 -5.49 6.51
N GLY A 202 9.88 -5.96 7.24
CA GLY A 202 9.99 -7.15 8.09
C GLY A 202 9.93 -8.46 7.30
N ASN A 203 10.09 -9.55 8.01
CA ASN A 203 10.04 -10.91 7.44
C ASN A 203 8.69 -11.63 7.68
N ASN A 204 7.70 -10.94 8.24
CA ASN A 204 6.47 -11.50 8.79
C ASN A 204 5.20 -11.03 8.04
N ARG A 205 5.20 -11.14 6.70
CA ARG A 205 4.03 -10.77 5.89
C ARG A 205 2.78 -11.54 6.27
N THR A 206 1.67 -10.82 6.38
CA THR A 206 0.32 -11.37 6.43
C THR A 206 -0.53 -10.77 5.31
N MET A 207 -1.55 -11.51 4.87
CA MET A 207 -2.52 -11.07 3.87
C MET A 207 -3.88 -10.90 4.54
N SER A 208 -4.60 -9.85 4.16
CA SER A 208 -5.93 -9.54 4.65
C SER A 208 -6.93 -9.46 3.49
N PRO A 209 -8.07 -10.15 3.57
CA PRO A 209 -9.09 -10.09 2.52
C PRO A 209 -9.87 -8.79 2.58
N GLY A 210 -10.27 -8.28 1.44
CA GLY A 210 -11.05 -7.05 1.32
C GLY A 210 -11.83 -6.95 0.01
N TYR A 211 -12.52 -5.84 -0.15
CA TYR A 211 -13.19 -5.48 -1.40
C TYR A 211 -12.68 -4.13 -1.89
N CYS A 212 -12.27 -4.10 -3.15
CA CYS A 212 -11.84 -2.87 -3.80
C CYS A 212 -12.98 -2.27 -4.62
N GLY A 213 -13.28 -0.99 -4.41
CA GLY A 213 -14.30 -0.22 -5.12
C GLY A 213 -13.72 0.67 -6.23
N LYS A 214 -14.26 0.58 -7.47
CA LYS A 214 -13.91 1.48 -8.57
C LYS A 214 -15.04 1.49 -9.61
N GLY A 215 -15.41 2.68 -10.10
CA GLY A 215 -16.42 2.82 -11.15
C GLY A 215 -17.79 2.23 -10.80
N GLY A 216 -18.18 2.23 -9.51
CA GLY A 216 -19.42 1.61 -9.05
C GLY A 216 -19.37 0.09 -8.88
N GLN A 217 -18.25 -0.54 -9.20
CA GLN A 217 -18.03 -1.98 -9.06
C GLN A 217 -17.22 -2.28 -7.80
N SER A 218 -17.45 -3.45 -7.21
CA SER A 218 -16.70 -3.97 -6.06
C SER A 218 -16.20 -5.38 -6.39
N VAL A 219 -14.90 -5.61 -6.29
CA VAL A 219 -14.28 -6.92 -6.56
C VAL A 219 -13.49 -7.41 -5.35
N PRO A 220 -13.45 -8.75 -5.11
CA PRO A 220 -12.66 -9.32 -4.02
C PRO A 220 -11.16 -9.10 -4.28
N VAL A 221 -10.43 -8.71 -3.25
CA VAL A 221 -8.98 -8.49 -3.28
C VAL A 221 -8.37 -8.99 -1.97
N SER A 222 -7.05 -9.15 -1.95
CA SER A 222 -6.30 -9.17 -0.70
C SER A 222 -5.19 -8.13 -0.77
N ASP A 223 -4.91 -7.53 0.35
CA ASP A 223 -3.74 -6.72 0.54
C ASP A 223 -2.83 -7.32 1.60
N GLY A 224 -1.55 -6.99 1.58
CA GLY A 224 -0.64 -7.55 2.54
C GLY A 224 0.70 -6.84 2.65
N ALA A 225 1.33 -7.01 3.78
CA ALA A 225 2.67 -6.52 4.03
C ALA A 225 3.31 -7.26 5.21
N PRO A 226 4.62 -7.13 5.40
CA PRO A 226 5.25 -7.29 6.71
C PRO A 226 5.10 -6.01 7.53
N HIS A 227 5.56 -5.99 8.78
CA HIS A 227 5.83 -4.74 9.48
C HIS A 227 6.80 -3.88 8.66
N ILE A 228 6.53 -2.58 8.60
CA ILE A 228 7.44 -1.63 7.94
C ILE A 228 7.82 -0.49 8.88
N LEU A 229 9.06 0.00 8.75
CA LEU A 229 9.50 1.22 9.39
C LEU A 229 9.44 2.38 8.42
N LEU A 230 8.72 3.41 8.79
CA LEU A 230 8.55 4.64 8.05
C LEU A 230 9.19 5.81 8.81
N PHE A 231 10.12 6.51 8.15
CA PHE A 231 10.66 7.78 8.62
C PHE A 231 9.75 8.93 8.15
N ASP A 232 9.69 9.99 8.94
CA ASP A 232 8.92 11.21 8.61
C ASP A 232 7.42 10.99 8.35
N ALA A 233 6.82 9.98 8.98
CA ALA A 233 5.39 9.75 8.93
C ALA A 233 4.63 10.96 9.50
N VAL A 234 3.65 11.47 8.75
CA VAL A 234 2.73 12.50 9.26
C VAL A 234 1.59 11.81 9.97
N VAL A 235 1.62 11.86 11.28
CA VAL A 235 0.62 11.25 12.15
C VAL A 235 -0.31 12.32 12.69
N GLY A 236 -1.63 12.10 12.51
CA GLY A 236 -2.70 12.85 13.16
C GLY A 236 -3.29 12.03 14.30
N GLY A 237 -3.89 12.67 15.28
CA GLY A 237 -4.60 11.98 16.35
C GLY A 237 -5.09 12.92 17.43
N SER A 238 -6.22 12.58 18.07
CA SER A 238 -6.66 13.16 19.33
C SER A 238 -6.00 12.38 20.46
N GLY A 239 -5.47 13.09 21.44
CA GLY A 239 -4.90 12.45 22.63
C GLY A 239 -5.94 11.64 23.38
N VAL A 240 -5.49 10.59 24.06
CA VAL A 240 -6.36 9.81 24.97
C VAL A 240 -6.63 10.64 26.21
N ASP A 241 -7.91 10.81 26.57
CA ASP A 241 -8.35 11.25 27.92
C ASP A 241 -8.14 10.14 28.95
#